data_cf7e1dee65dd7b6e87b53b74150e0f22
#
_entry.id   cf7e1dee65dd7b6e87b53b74150e0f22
#
_cell.length_a   1.000
_cell.length_b   1.000
_cell.length_c   1.000
_cell.angle_alpha   90.00
_cell.angle_beta   90.00
_cell.angle_gamma   90.00
#
_symmetry.space_group_name_H-M   'P 1'
#
loop_
_entity.id
_entity.type
_entity.pdbx_description
1 polymer ?
#
loop_
_entity_poly.entity_id
_entity_poly.type
_entity_poly.pdbx_seq_one_letter_code
_entity_poly.pdbx_strand_id
1 'polypeptide(L)'
;MTVNKIVLAYSGGLDTSVILKWLQENYRCPVVAFAADLGQKEDWNAVREKGLATGAEKVVIADLKETFVKDFIFPAFRANAIYEGSYLLGTSLARPLIAREQVKLAEAEDADAVSHGATGKGNDQVRFELTYMALNPRLKIIAPWRIWDLNSRTKLLSYAEDHNIPVPVTKEKPYSSDENLLHISFEGGILEDPWNEPDPEMFTMTKAPEDAPDSPTYVELDFDQGNPVAVNGQTLSPGNLLQELNRLGGENGIGRLDMVENRFVGMKSRGVYETPGGTVLRTAHRDLETITMD
;
A
#
# COMPACT_ATOMS: atom_id res chain seq x y z
N MET A 1 4.64 -29.55 11.44
CA MET A 1 3.46 -29.05 12.17
C MET A 1 2.36 -28.82 11.15
N THR A 2 1.21 -29.40 11.38
CA THR A 2 -0.01 -29.14 10.58
C THR A 2 -0.45 -27.70 10.82
N VAL A 3 -0.89 -27.01 9.77
CA VAL A 3 -1.53 -25.70 9.86
C VAL A 3 -3.04 -25.92 9.88
N ASN A 4 -3.75 -25.31 10.82
CA ASN A 4 -5.19 -25.52 11.00
C ASN A 4 -6.03 -24.42 10.34
N LYS A 5 -5.56 -23.19 10.31
CA LYS A 5 -6.21 -22.05 9.66
C LYS A 5 -5.16 -21.00 9.28
N ILE A 6 -5.36 -20.34 8.14
CA ILE A 6 -4.46 -19.31 7.59
C ILE A 6 -5.24 -18.01 7.41
N VAL A 7 -4.63 -16.87 7.79
CA VAL A 7 -5.10 -15.55 7.37
C VAL A 7 -4.18 -15.03 6.26
N LEU A 8 -4.75 -14.74 5.10
CA LEU A 8 -4.02 -14.25 3.92
C LEU A 8 -4.23 -12.75 3.74
N ALA A 9 -3.15 -11.96 3.62
CA ALA A 9 -3.24 -10.59 3.10
C ALA A 9 -3.67 -10.64 1.63
N TYR A 10 -4.88 -10.18 1.34
CA TYR A 10 -5.58 -10.37 0.08
C TYR A 10 -5.92 -9.03 -0.57
N SER A 11 -5.47 -8.84 -1.79
CA SER A 11 -5.74 -7.62 -2.57
C SER A 11 -6.85 -7.79 -3.64
N GLY A 12 -7.35 -9.00 -3.85
CA GLY A 12 -8.24 -9.28 -4.99
C GLY A 12 -7.54 -9.39 -6.34
N GLY A 13 -6.24 -9.09 -6.42
CA GLY A 13 -5.43 -9.23 -7.63
C GLY A 13 -5.20 -10.69 -8.04
N LEU A 14 -4.55 -10.89 -9.20
CA LEU A 14 -4.21 -12.22 -9.72
C LEU A 14 -3.38 -13.02 -8.71
N ASP A 15 -2.27 -12.43 -8.25
CA ASP A 15 -1.29 -13.11 -7.39
C ASP A 15 -1.94 -13.63 -6.10
N THR A 16 -2.66 -12.75 -5.39
CA THR A 16 -3.28 -13.13 -4.11
C THR A 16 -4.46 -14.09 -4.28
N SER A 17 -5.15 -14.07 -5.44
CA SER A 17 -6.20 -15.04 -5.73
C SER A 17 -5.62 -16.43 -6.04
N VAL A 18 -4.52 -16.50 -6.78
CA VAL A 18 -3.78 -17.75 -6.98
C VAL A 18 -3.22 -18.27 -5.65
N ILE A 19 -2.64 -17.39 -4.82
CA ILE A 19 -2.15 -17.75 -3.48
C ILE A 19 -3.28 -18.33 -2.62
N LEU A 20 -4.44 -17.73 -2.61
CA LEU A 20 -5.60 -18.21 -1.85
C LEU A 20 -5.92 -19.67 -2.20
N LYS A 21 -6.03 -19.98 -3.48
CA LYS A 21 -6.32 -21.33 -3.97
C LYS A 21 -5.18 -22.30 -3.67
N TRP A 22 -3.93 -21.88 -3.91
CA TRP A 22 -2.74 -22.68 -3.65
C TRP A 22 -2.59 -23.05 -2.17
N LEU A 23 -2.87 -22.12 -1.26
CA LEU A 23 -2.82 -22.36 0.19
C LEU A 23 -3.82 -23.46 0.60
N GLN A 24 -5.05 -23.41 0.08
CA GLN A 24 -6.08 -24.41 0.37
C GLN A 24 -5.67 -25.82 -0.08
N GLU A 25 -5.07 -25.93 -1.26
CA GLU A 25 -4.67 -27.22 -1.80
C GLU A 25 -3.46 -27.81 -1.07
N ASN A 26 -2.49 -26.98 -0.73
CA ASN A 26 -1.24 -27.45 -0.12
C ASN A 26 -1.34 -27.66 1.40
N TYR A 27 -2.15 -26.85 2.09
CA TYR A 27 -2.30 -26.96 3.55
C TYR A 27 -3.59 -27.68 3.96
N ARG A 28 -4.56 -27.80 3.06
CA ARG A 28 -5.87 -28.47 3.29
C ARG A 28 -6.59 -27.94 4.54
N CYS A 29 -6.53 -26.65 4.75
CA CYS A 29 -7.17 -25.94 5.86
C CYS A 29 -7.93 -24.72 5.37
N PRO A 30 -8.86 -24.19 6.18
CA PRO A 30 -9.54 -22.94 5.89
C PRO A 30 -8.57 -21.77 5.72
N VAL A 31 -8.90 -20.88 4.77
CA VAL A 31 -8.17 -19.62 4.54
C VAL A 31 -9.14 -18.47 4.67
N VAL A 32 -8.83 -17.55 5.58
CA VAL A 32 -9.52 -16.26 5.73
C VAL A 32 -8.77 -15.22 4.90
N ALA A 33 -9.45 -14.57 3.98
CA ALA A 33 -8.89 -13.48 3.19
C ALA A 33 -9.07 -12.15 3.92
N PHE A 34 -7.98 -11.42 4.14
CA PHE A 34 -7.97 -10.12 4.79
C PHE A 34 -7.57 -9.02 3.82
N ALA A 35 -8.45 -8.08 3.55
CA ALA A 35 -8.21 -6.91 2.72
C ALA A 35 -8.28 -5.63 3.56
N ALA A 36 -7.38 -4.69 3.30
CA ALA A 36 -7.29 -3.41 4.01
C ALA A 36 -7.65 -2.25 3.07
N ASP A 37 -8.67 -1.48 3.44
CA ASP A 37 -8.98 -0.21 2.81
C ASP A 37 -8.11 0.89 3.44
N LEU A 38 -7.10 1.34 2.69
CA LEU A 38 -6.20 2.43 3.02
C LEU A 38 -6.45 3.68 2.17
N GLY A 39 -7.59 3.74 1.47
CA GLY A 39 -7.99 4.84 0.60
C GLY A 39 -7.68 4.63 -0.88
N GLN A 40 -7.23 3.45 -1.29
CA GLN A 40 -7.11 3.09 -2.71
C GLN A 40 -8.48 2.96 -3.38
N LYS A 41 -8.52 3.23 -4.69
CA LYS A 41 -9.73 3.10 -5.50
C LYS A 41 -9.98 1.62 -5.83
N GLU A 42 -10.86 0.98 -5.06
CA GLU A 42 -11.15 -0.45 -5.23
C GLU A 42 -12.65 -0.72 -5.10
N ASP A 43 -13.17 -1.67 -5.89
CA ASP A 43 -14.52 -2.23 -5.68
C ASP A 43 -14.47 -3.33 -4.63
N TRP A 44 -14.72 -2.96 -3.39
CA TRP A 44 -14.69 -3.87 -2.25
C TRP A 44 -15.73 -5.00 -2.32
N ASN A 45 -16.85 -4.79 -3.03
CA ASN A 45 -17.83 -5.85 -3.25
C ASN A 45 -17.26 -6.89 -4.23
N ALA A 46 -16.65 -6.44 -5.33
CA ALA A 46 -15.99 -7.34 -6.28
C ALA A 46 -14.83 -8.11 -5.63
N VAL A 47 -14.02 -7.46 -4.79
CA VAL A 47 -12.95 -8.12 -4.01
C VAL A 47 -13.52 -9.21 -3.11
N ARG A 48 -14.60 -8.93 -2.39
CA ARG A 48 -15.27 -9.89 -1.50
C ARG A 48 -15.82 -11.08 -2.27
N GLU A 49 -16.59 -10.82 -3.33
CA GLU A 49 -17.21 -11.85 -4.16
C GLU A 49 -16.15 -12.76 -4.78
N LYS A 50 -15.08 -12.17 -5.32
CA LYS A 50 -13.96 -12.92 -5.89
C LYS A 50 -13.26 -13.80 -4.86
N GLY A 51 -12.98 -13.28 -3.67
CA GLY A 51 -12.35 -14.04 -2.59
C GLY A 51 -13.20 -15.26 -2.19
N LEU A 52 -14.51 -15.07 -2.03
CA LEU A 52 -15.43 -16.15 -1.72
C LEU A 52 -15.54 -17.16 -2.87
N ALA A 53 -15.66 -16.70 -4.13
CA ALA A 53 -15.70 -17.56 -5.30
C ALA A 53 -14.41 -18.37 -5.50
N THR A 54 -13.26 -17.83 -5.07
CA THR A 54 -11.96 -18.55 -5.08
C THR A 54 -11.83 -19.54 -3.93
N GLY A 55 -12.79 -19.52 -2.97
CA GLY A 55 -12.91 -20.50 -1.89
C GLY A 55 -12.45 -20.03 -0.52
N ALA A 56 -12.26 -18.72 -0.30
CA ALA A 56 -12.02 -18.23 1.06
C ALA A 56 -13.18 -18.62 1.98
N GLU A 57 -12.87 -19.09 3.20
CA GLU A 57 -13.88 -19.34 4.23
C GLU A 57 -14.62 -18.05 4.59
N LYS A 58 -13.89 -16.94 4.62
CA LYS A 58 -14.37 -15.61 4.98
C LYS A 58 -13.52 -14.57 4.29
N VAL A 59 -14.12 -13.44 3.88
CA VAL A 59 -13.40 -12.25 3.43
C VAL A 59 -13.70 -11.11 4.39
N VAL A 60 -12.67 -10.61 5.04
CA VAL A 60 -12.72 -9.48 5.95
C VAL A 60 -12.11 -8.27 5.25
N ILE A 61 -12.88 -7.19 5.13
CA ILE A 61 -12.40 -5.91 4.60
C ILE A 61 -12.42 -4.92 5.75
N ALA A 62 -11.26 -4.40 6.11
CA ALA A 62 -11.11 -3.45 7.20
C ALA A 62 -10.89 -2.05 6.65
N ASP A 63 -11.74 -1.10 7.06
CA ASP A 63 -11.50 0.33 6.82
C ASP A 63 -10.45 0.84 7.81
N LEU A 64 -9.28 1.15 7.29
CA LEU A 64 -8.12 1.55 8.08
C LEU A 64 -7.63 2.97 7.74
N LYS A 65 -8.38 3.74 6.96
CA LYS A 65 -7.98 5.08 6.51
C LYS A 65 -7.61 6.01 7.66
N GLU A 66 -8.50 6.14 8.65
CA GLU A 66 -8.26 6.99 9.81
C GLU A 66 -7.06 6.51 10.64
N THR A 67 -6.97 5.21 10.90
CA THR A 67 -5.86 4.60 11.63
C THR A 67 -4.53 4.80 10.88
N PHE A 68 -4.53 4.66 9.56
CA PHE A 68 -3.35 4.84 8.73
C PHE A 68 -2.80 6.26 8.85
N VAL A 69 -3.66 7.26 8.75
CA VAL A 69 -3.23 8.66 8.82
C VAL A 69 -2.83 9.04 10.25
N LYS A 70 -3.69 8.76 11.23
CA LYS A 70 -3.50 9.17 12.61
C LYS A 70 -2.31 8.49 13.28
N ASP A 71 -2.20 7.16 13.13
CA ASP A 71 -1.26 6.34 13.93
C ASP A 71 0.04 6.01 13.18
N PHE A 72 0.10 6.23 11.86
CA PHE A 72 1.30 5.92 11.06
C PHE A 72 1.84 7.15 10.32
N ILE A 73 1.00 7.85 9.54
CA ILE A 73 1.45 8.97 8.71
C ILE A 73 1.83 10.18 9.59
N PHE A 74 0.94 10.66 10.46
CA PHE A 74 1.25 11.82 11.30
C PHE A 74 2.46 11.61 12.22
N PRO A 75 2.60 10.46 12.90
CA PRO A 75 3.83 10.18 13.65
C PRO A 75 5.10 10.16 12.78
N ALA A 76 5.02 9.64 11.55
CA ALA A 76 6.17 9.64 10.63
C ALA A 76 6.56 11.07 10.22
N PHE A 77 5.60 11.96 9.99
CA PHE A 77 5.87 13.39 9.72
C PHE A 77 6.50 14.08 10.92
N ARG A 78 5.97 13.90 12.14
CA ARG A 78 6.58 14.44 13.36
C ARG A 78 8.00 13.93 13.61
N ALA A 79 8.27 12.69 13.22
CA ALA A 79 9.60 12.11 13.30
C ALA A 79 10.51 12.52 12.13
N ASN A 80 10.02 13.35 11.21
CA ASN A 80 10.69 13.71 9.96
C ASN A 80 11.22 12.47 9.20
N ALA A 81 10.45 11.38 9.25
CA ALA A 81 10.80 10.12 8.60
C ALA A 81 10.65 10.25 7.07
N ILE A 82 11.79 10.23 6.39
CA ILE A 82 11.89 10.34 4.94
C ILE A 82 13.00 9.42 4.43
N TYR A 83 12.76 8.74 3.33
CA TYR A 83 13.74 7.85 2.76
C TYR A 83 14.49 8.53 1.62
N GLU A 84 15.82 8.44 1.65
CA GLU A 84 16.74 9.05 0.68
C GLU A 84 16.44 10.54 0.37
N GLY A 85 15.96 11.27 1.38
CA GLY A 85 15.71 12.72 1.31
C GLY A 85 14.41 13.13 0.61
N SER A 86 13.65 12.21 0.00
CA SER A 86 12.51 12.55 -0.87
C SER A 86 11.27 11.70 -0.66
N TYR A 87 11.43 10.38 -0.50
CA TYR A 87 10.31 9.45 -0.43
C TYR A 87 9.61 9.46 0.95
N LEU A 88 8.31 9.74 0.96
CA LEU A 88 7.48 9.89 2.18
C LEU A 88 6.90 8.56 2.71
N LEU A 89 7.45 7.43 2.27
CA LEU A 89 7.24 6.11 2.86
C LEU A 89 5.81 5.53 2.78
N GLY A 90 4.97 5.94 1.82
CA GLY A 90 3.57 5.53 1.75
C GLY A 90 3.36 4.01 1.82
N THR A 91 4.02 3.23 0.97
CA THR A 91 3.97 1.76 1.02
C THR A 91 4.66 1.20 2.27
N SER A 92 5.76 1.84 2.71
CA SER A 92 6.53 1.38 3.87
C SER A 92 5.75 1.48 5.18
N LEU A 93 4.87 2.48 5.32
CA LEU A 93 3.98 2.66 6.47
C LEU A 93 2.72 1.78 6.36
N ALA A 94 2.24 1.55 5.14
CA ALA A 94 1.03 0.76 4.88
C ALA A 94 1.20 -0.72 5.26
N ARG A 95 2.30 -1.36 4.86
CA ARG A 95 2.50 -2.80 5.06
C ARG A 95 2.55 -3.22 6.54
N PRO A 96 3.23 -2.51 7.46
CA PRO A 96 3.16 -2.80 8.89
C PRO A 96 1.76 -2.64 9.48
N LEU A 97 0.96 -1.67 9.04
CA LEU A 97 -0.42 -1.55 9.46
C LEU A 97 -1.26 -2.75 9.00
N ILE A 98 -1.18 -3.12 7.73
CA ILE A 98 -1.87 -4.30 7.20
C ILE A 98 -1.48 -5.55 7.98
N ALA A 99 -0.18 -5.77 8.21
CA ALA A 99 0.33 -6.91 8.95
C ALA A 99 -0.15 -6.92 10.41
N ARG A 100 -0.20 -5.76 11.07
CA ARG A 100 -0.72 -5.63 12.44
C ARG A 100 -2.18 -6.07 12.53
N GLU A 101 -3.02 -5.58 11.63
CA GLU A 101 -4.45 -5.92 11.65
C GLU A 101 -4.69 -7.37 11.23
N GLN A 102 -3.84 -7.90 10.35
CA GLN A 102 -3.86 -9.32 9.98
C GLN A 102 -3.50 -10.23 11.16
N VAL A 103 -2.52 -9.86 11.99
CA VAL A 103 -2.19 -10.60 13.23
C VAL A 103 -3.36 -10.58 14.19
N LYS A 104 -4.00 -9.43 14.42
CA LYS A 104 -5.20 -9.33 15.26
C LYS A 104 -6.34 -10.23 14.76
N LEU A 105 -6.54 -10.25 13.45
CA LEU A 105 -7.55 -11.12 12.84
C LEU A 105 -7.15 -12.60 13.02
N ALA A 106 -5.88 -12.95 12.85
CA ALA A 106 -5.42 -14.32 13.04
C ALA A 106 -5.66 -14.79 14.48
N GLU A 107 -5.42 -13.93 15.47
CA GLU A 107 -5.73 -14.23 16.86
C GLU A 107 -7.24 -14.37 17.14
N ALA A 108 -8.06 -13.51 16.53
CA ALA A 108 -9.53 -13.56 16.67
C ALA A 108 -10.16 -14.77 15.98
N GLU A 109 -9.52 -15.32 14.95
CA GLU A 109 -9.98 -16.48 14.18
C GLU A 109 -9.33 -17.80 14.65
N ASP A 110 -8.52 -17.79 15.73
CA ASP A 110 -7.72 -18.92 16.20
C ASP A 110 -6.85 -19.54 15.09
N ALA A 111 -6.34 -18.69 14.18
CA ALA A 111 -5.46 -19.10 13.10
C ALA A 111 -4.02 -19.26 13.63
N ASP A 112 -3.31 -20.26 13.10
CA ASP A 112 -1.92 -20.56 13.47
C ASP A 112 -0.91 -20.15 12.40
N ALA A 113 -1.40 -19.59 11.27
CA ALA A 113 -0.54 -19.10 10.21
C ALA A 113 -1.07 -17.81 9.56
N VAL A 114 -0.12 -17.02 9.05
CA VAL A 114 -0.36 -15.84 8.20
C VAL A 114 0.36 -16.00 6.88
N SER A 115 -0.21 -15.42 5.82
CA SER A 115 0.39 -15.43 4.48
C SER A 115 0.29 -14.07 3.80
N HIS A 116 1.21 -13.79 2.89
CA HIS A 116 1.23 -12.56 2.09
C HIS A 116 1.68 -12.84 0.65
N GLY A 117 1.32 -11.92 -0.26
CA GLY A 117 1.66 -12.00 -1.68
C GLY A 117 2.96 -11.27 -2.08
N ALA A 118 3.74 -10.79 -1.12
CA ALA A 118 4.99 -10.09 -1.43
C ALA A 118 6.03 -11.05 -2.02
N THR A 119 6.70 -10.59 -3.09
CA THR A 119 7.78 -11.35 -3.73
C THR A 119 9.00 -11.44 -2.83
N GLY A 120 9.82 -12.50 -3.00
CA GLY A 120 11.04 -12.71 -2.21
C GLY A 120 12.18 -11.72 -2.51
N LYS A 121 12.01 -10.77 -3.43
CA LYS A 121 13.04 -9.81 -3.87
C LYS A 121 12.75 -8.36 -3.49
N GLY A 122 11.52 -8.05 -3.05
CA GLY A 122 11.10 -6.70 -2.69
C GLY A 122 11.24 -6.38 -1.21
N ASN A 123 10.99 -5.11 -0.86
CA ASN A 123 10.98 -4.64 0.53
C ASN A 123 9.74 -5.14 1.31
N ASP A 124 8.64 -5.40 0.64
CA ASP A 124 7.35 -5.68 1.27
C ASP A 124 7.36 -6.96 2.10
N GLN A 125 8.07 -8.02 1.64
CA GLN A 125 8.23 -9.23 2.45
C GLN A 125 8.83 -8.93 3.82
N VAL A 126 9.86 -8.06 3.87
CA VAL A 126 10.53 -7.68 5.12
C VAL A 126 9.57 -6.92 6.03
N ARG A 127 8.79 -6.00 5.47
CA ARG A 127 7.80 -5.19 6.21
C ARG A 127 6.72 -6.06 6.84
N PHE A 128 6.16 -7.00 6.08
CA PHE A 128 5.18 -7.96 6.58
C PHE A 128 5.77 -8.88 7.65
N GLU A 129 6.85 -9.56 7.34
CA GLU A 129 7.39 -10.62 8.20
C GLU A 129 7.99 -10.11 9.50
N LEU A 130 8.71 -8.98 9.49
CA LEU A 130 9.20 -8.35 10.73
C LEU A 130 8.05 -7.92 11.63
N THR A 131 6.95 -7.44 11.05
CA THR A 131 5.77 -7.07 11.83
C THR A 131 5.10 -8.29 12.46
N TYR A 132 4.94 -9.38 11.70
CA TYR A 132 4.40 -10.63 12.26
C TYR A 132 5.28 -11.17 13.39
N MET A 133 6.60 -11.24 13.18
CA MET A 133 7.56 -11.72 14.19
C MET A 133 7.55 -10.85 15.45
N ALA A 134 7.40 -9.54 15.30
CA ALA A 134 7.38 -8.61 16.43
C ALA A 134 6.09 -8.72 17.27
N LEU A 135 4.94 -8.95 16.61
CA LEU A 135 3.64 -8.94 17.28
C LEU A 135 3.23 -10.33 17.79
N ASN A 136 3.43 -11.37 17.00
CA ASN A 136 3.13 -12.74 17.40
C ASN A 136 4.10 -13.75 16.77
N PRO A 137 5.24 -14.03 17.41
CA PRO A 137 6.27 -14.94 16.88
C PRO A 137 5.82 -16.42 16.83
N ARG A 138 4.65 -16.76 17.37
CA ARG A 138 4.09 -18.12 17.31
C ARG A 138 3.38 -18.40 15.98
N LEU A 139 2.96 -17.37 15.27
CA LEU A 139 2.32 -17.52 13.96
C LEU A 139 3.33 -18.04 12.93
N LYS A 140 2.94 -19.08 12.22
CA LYS A 140 3.71 -19.56 11.06
C LYS A 140 3.55 -18.60 9.90
N ILE A 141 4.67 -18.13 9.36
CA ILE A 141 4.67 -17.25 8.17
C ILE A 141 4.77 -18.14 6.93
N ILE A 142 3.82 -17.98 6.00
CA ILE A 142 3.80 -18.67 4.72
C ILE A 142 3.99 -17.63 3.62
N ALA A 143 5.13 -17.68 2.92
CA ALA A 143 5.46 -16.78 1.83
C ALA A 143 5.54 -17.57 0.52
N PRO A 144 4.44 -17.74 -0.24
CA PRO A 144 4.36 -18.61 -1.40
C PRO A 144 5.43 -18.31 -2.46
N TRP A 145 5.70 -17.06 -2.74
CA TRP A 145 6.72 -16.65 -3.70
C TRP A 145 8.13 -17.18 -3.45
N ARG A 146 8.40 -17.70 -2.25
CA ARG A 146 9.70 -18.33 -1.91
C ARG A 146 9.69 -19.85 -1.96
N ILE A 147 8.51 -20.47 -2.06
CA ILE A 147 8.36 -21.92 -1.90
C ILE A 147 7.62 -22.61 -3.03
N TRP A 148 6.93 -21.86 -3.91
CA TRP A 148 6.19 -22.42 -5.05
C TRP A 148 6.94 -22.27 -6.38
N ASP A 149 6.48 -23.01 -7.40
CA ASP A 149 7.05 -22.97 -8.75
C ASP A 149 6.35 -21.98 -9.70
N LEU A 150 5.34 -21.23 -9.20
CA LEU A 150 4.54 -20.28 -9.97
C LEU A 150 5.24 -18.90 -10.05
N ASN A 151 6.45 -18.87 -10.60
CA ASN A 151 7.36 -17.73 -10.55
C ASN A 151 7.29 -16.77 -11.75
N SER A 152 6.23 -16.85 -12.56
CA SER A 152 5.99 -15.96 -13.69
C SER A 152 4.49 -15.68 -13.88
N ARG A 153 4.16 -14.52 -14.46
CA ARG A 153 2.79 -14.14 -14.79
C ARG A 153 2.09 -15.19 -15.65
N THR A 154 2.79 -15.76 -16.63
CA THR A 154 2.25 -16.82 -17.49
C THR A 154 1.84 -18.04 -16.68
N LYS A 155 2.66 -18.49 -15.75
CA LYS A 155 2.33 -19.63 -14.87
C LYS A 155 1.18 -19.33 -13.94
N LEU A 156 1.08 -18.08 -13.41
CA LEU A 156 -0.05 -17.65 -12.59
C LEU A 156 -1.36 -17.65 -13.38
N LEU A 157 -1.34 -17.18 -14.63
CA LEU A 157 -2.51 -17.19 -15.50
C LEU A 157 -2.94 -18.61 -15.86
N SER A 158 -2.00 -19.50 -16.20
CA SER A 158 -2.31 -20.89 -16.46
C SER A 158 -2.91 -21.58 -15.22
N TYR A 159 -2.33 -21.38 -14.05
CA TYR A 159 -2.88 -21.90 -12.79
C TYR A 159 -4.28 -21.36 -12.50
N ALA A 160 -4.50 -20.07 -12.75
CA ALA A 160 -5.82 -19.45 -12.56
C ALA A 160 -6.87 -20.04 -13.50
N GLU A 161 -6.51 -20.31 -14.77
CA GLU A 161 -7.38 -20.96 -15.75
C GLU A 161 -7.72 -22.41 -15.32
N ASP A 162 -6.70 -23.20 -14.98
CA ASP A 162 -6.88 -24.60 -14.54
C ASP A 162 -7.78 -24.74 -13.31
N HIS A 163 -7.83 -23.70 -12.46
CA HIS A 163 -8.61 -23.70 -11.22
C HIS A 163 -9.86 -22.81 -11.27
N ASN A 164 -10.23 -22.31 -12.46
CA ASN A 164 -11.39 -21.43 -12.67
C ASN A 164 -11.38 -20.20 -11.76
N ILE A 165 -10.20 -19.64 -11.47
CA ILE A 165 -10.08 -18.40 -10.69
C ILE A 165 -10.46 -17.22 -11.60
N PRO A 166 -11.42 -16.36 -11.21
CA PRO A 166 -11.78 -15.21 -12.01
C PRO A 166 -10.60 -14.24 -12.17
N VAL A 167 -10.10 -14.08 -13.39
CA VAL A 167 -9.07 -13.08 -13.72
C VAL A 167 -9.74 -11.96 -14.48
N PRO A 168 -9.74 -10.71 -13.95
CA PRO A 168 -10.28 -9.59 -14.69
C PRO A 168 -9.46 -9.36 -15.95
N VAL A 169 -10.15 -9.20 -17.09
CA VAL A 169 -9.53 -8.77 -18.35
C VAL A 169 -9.22 -7.29 -18.20
N THR A 170 -8.03 -6.98 -17.68
CA THR A 170 -7.53 -5.60 -17.64
C THR A 170 -6.50 -5.39 -18.75
N LYS A 171 -6.50 -4.20 -19.37
CA LYS A 171 -5.38 -3.79 -20.21
C LYS A 171 -4.10 -3.93 -19.39
N GLU A 172 -3.11 -4.63 -19.94
CA GLU A 172 -1.80 -4.71 -19.28
C GLU A 172 -1.21 -3.31 -19.17
N LYS A 173 -1.04 -2.84 -17.93
CA LYS A 173 -0.23 -1.65 -17.70
C LYS A 173 1.24 -2.08 -17.79
N PRO A 174 2.09 -1.27 -18.45
CA PRO A 174 3.51 -1.60 -18.63
C PRO A 174 4.34 -1.40 -17.35
N TYR A 175 3.71 -1.23 -16.21
CA TYR A 175 4.30 -1.01 -14.88
C TYR A 175 3.37 -1.54 -13.78
N SER A 176 3.90 -1.78 -12.58
CA SER A 176 3.13 -2.07 -11.39
C SER A 176 2.77 -0.79 -10.64
N SER A 177 1.61 -0.75 -10.00
CA SER A 177 1.19 0.39 -9.16
C SER A 177 0.67 -0.09 -7.81
N ASP A 178 0.91 0.72 -6.77
CA ASP A 178 0.41 0.53 -5.41
C ASP A 178 -0.14 1.87 -4.90
N GLU A 179 -1.41 1.88 -4.49
CA GLU A 179 -2.15 3.08 -4.10
C GLU A 179 -2.60 2.99 -2.65
N ASN A 180 -2.49 4.09 -1.93
CA ASN A 180 -3.11 4.32 -0.63
C ASN A 180 -3.36 5.82 -0.44
N LEU A 181 -3.96 6.20 0.69
CA LEU A 181 -4.34 7.59 0.94
C LEU A 181 -3.16 8.57 0.95
N LEU A 182 -1.93 8.14 1.24
CA LEU A 182 -0.76 9.01 1.20
C LEU A 182 -0.19 9.19 -0.20
N HIS A 183 -0.19 8.14 -1.03
CA HIS A 183 0.48 8.17 -2.33
C HIS A 183 -0.02 7.12 -3.33
N ILE A 184 0.40 7.29 -4.58
CA ILE A 184 0.52 6.22 -5.56
C ILE A 184 2.00 6.03 -5.87
N SER A 185 2.47 4.79 -5.91
CA SER A 185 3.79 4.41 -6.40
C SER A 185 3.68 3.61 -7.69
N PHE A 186 4.62 3.83 -8.60
CA PHE A 186 4.76 3.10 -9.86
C PHE A 186 6.17 2.54 -9.96
N GLU A 187 6.30 1.26 -10.31
CA GLU A 187 7.60 0.59 -10.45
C GLU A 187 7.56 -0.52 -11.50
N GLY A 188 8.73 -0.95 -11.94
CA GLY A 188 8.88 -2.08 -12.87
C GLY A 188 8.53 -1.77 -14.32
N GLY A 189 8.58 -2.79 -15.17
CA GLY A 189 8.26 -2.69 -16.59
C GLY A 189 9.10 -1.64 -17.32
N ILE A 190 8.44 -0.68 -17.98
CA ILE A 190 9.14 0.38 -18.74
C ILE A 190 10.01 1.28 -17.86
N LEU A 191 9.73 1.37 -16.55
CA LEU A 191 10.49 2.19 -15.61
C LEU A 191 11.84 1.57 -15.19
N GLU A 192 12.07 0.30 -15.51
CA GLU A 192 13.37 -0.34 -15.25
C GLU A 192 14.49 0.25 -16.09
N ASP A 193 14.18 0.78 -17.26
CA ASP A 193 15.12 1.56 -18.05
C ASP A 193 15.06 3.03 -17.61
N PRO A 194 16.12 3.60 -17.00
CA PRO A 194 16.15 4.96 -16.51
C PRO A 194 16.08 6.02 -17.64
N TRP A 195 16.27 5.65 -18.91
CA TRP A 195 16.13 6.54 -20.06
C TRP A 195 14.67 6.72 -20.50
N ASN A 196 13.77 5.84 -20.08
CA ASN A 196 12.35 5.98 -20.39
C ASN A 196 11.72 7.06 -19.51
N GLU A 197 11.04 8.00 -20.14
CA GLU A 197 10.20 8.97 -19.44
C GLU A 197 8.98 8.28 -18.83
N PRO A 198 8.53 8.66 -17.61
CA PRO A 198 7.27 8.17 -17.08
C PRO A 198 6.11 8.57 -18.00
N ASP A 199 5.21 7.63 -18.29
CA ASP A 199 4.04 7.89 -19.13
C ASP A 199 3.15 8.96 -18.43
N PRO A 200 2.78 10.06 -19.09
CA PRO A 200 1.88 11.06 -18.53
C PRO A 200 0.54 10.51 -18.04
N GLU A 201 0.01 9.45 -18.66
CA GLU A 201 -1.23 8.79 -18.24
C GLU A 201 -1.09 8.01 -16.91
N MET A 202 0.12 7.82 -16.43
CA MET A 202 0.42 7.20 -15.15
C MET A 202 -0.09 8.05 -13.98
N PHE A 203 0.01 9.37 -14.10
CA PHE A 203 -0.33 10.32 -13.05
C PHE A 203 -1.84 10.53 -12.95
N THR A 204 -2.42 10.13 -11.82
CA THR A 204 -3.88 10.17 -11.60
C THR A 204 -4.30 10.97 -10.36
N MET A 205 -3.35 11.33 -9.50
CA MET A 205 -3.60 12.21 -8.34
C MET A 205 -3.28 13.67 -8.63
N THR A 206 -2.42 13.95 -9.62
CA THR A 206 -1.88 15.29 -9.87
C THR A 206 -2.11 15.71 -11.32
N LYS A 207 -2.46 16.98 -11.54
CA LYS A 207 -2.37 17.60 -12.84
C LYS A 207 -0.90 17.69 -13.28
N ALA A 208 -0.66 17.75 -14.59
CA ALA A 208 0.66 18.10 -15.07
C ALA A 208 1.02 19.53 -14.63
N PRO A 209 2.29 19.82 -14.30
CA PRO A 209 2.70 21.15 -13.87
C PRO A 209 2.31 22.27 -14.86
N GLU A 210 2.34 22.00 -16.16
CA GLU A 210 1.94 22.90 -17.22
C GLU A 210 0.43 23.15 -17.29
N ASP A 211 -0.39 22.26 -16.71
CA ASP A 211 -1.86 22.37 -16.60
C ASP A 211 -2.31 22.91 -15.24
N ALA A 212 -1.37 23.22 -14.34
CA ALA A 212 -1.66 23.80 -13.06
C ALA A 212 -2.16 25.24 -13.20
N PRO A 213 -2.95 25.77 -12.23
CA PRO A 213 -3.41 27.15 -12.25
C PRO A 213 -2.26 28.17 -12.30
N ASP A 214 -2.42 29.22 -13.12
CA ASP A 214 -1.45 30.33 -13.19
C ASP A 214 -1.47 31.21 -11.91
N SER A 215 -2.54 31.14 -11.13
CA SER A 215 -2.67 31.88 -9.88
C SER A 215 -2.32 30.99 -8.67
N PRO A 216 -1.61 31.53 -7.67
CA PRO A 216 -1.25 30.77 -6.48
C PRO A 216 -2.50 30.37 -5.68
N THR A 217 -2.51 29.15 -5.15
CA THR A 217 -3.49 28.66 -4.19
C THR A 217 -2.87 28.69 -2.81
N TYR A 218 -3.42 29.49 -1.90
CA TYR A 218 -2.98 29.54 -0.50
C TYR A 218 -3.72 28.47 0.29
N VAL A 219 -2.97 27.75 1.14
CA VAL A 219 -3.50 26.73 2.03
C VAL A 219 -3.08 27.07 3.46
N GLU A 220 -4.07 27.26 4.35
CA GLU A 220 -3.86 27.46 5.77
C GLU A 220 -4.02 26.13 6.50
N LEU A 221 -3.04 25.77 7.34
CA LEU A 221 -3.05 24.57 8.16
C LEU A 221 -2.93 24.92 9.63
N ASP A 222 -3.89 24.44 10.44
CA ASP A 222 -3.80 24.50 11.89
C ASP A 222 -3.17 23.23 12.43
N PHE A 223 -2.25 23.38 13.39
CA PHE A 223 -1.57 22.28 14.06
C PHE A 223 -1.86 22.30 15.56
N ASP A 224 -2.07 21.09 16.12
CA ASP A 224 -2.10 20.85 17.56
C ASP A 224 -1.11 19.74 17.92
N GLN A 225 -0.13 20.04 18.77
CA GLN A 225 0.92 19.13 19.20
C GLN A 225 1.65 18.44 18.01
N GLY A 226 1.88 19.23 16.94
CA GLY A 226 2.55 18.76 15.72
C GLY A 226 1.68 17.91 14.78
N ASN A 227 0.39 17.72 15.08
CA ASN A 227 -0.55 17.10 14.16
C ASN A 227 -1.39 18.16 13.46
N PRO A 228 -1.62 18.04 12.14
CA PRO A 228 -2.56 18.92 11.45
C PRO A 228 -3.99 18.60 11.90
N VAL A 229 -4.79 19.62 12.19
CA VAL A 229 -6.17 19.48 12.71
C VAL A 229 -7.21 20.20 11.87
N ALA A 230 -6.82 21.20 11.08
CA ALA A 230 -7.72 21.90 10.18
C ALA A 230 -7.03 22.34 8.88
N VAL A 231 -7.82 22.50 7.82
CA VAL A 231 -7.42 23.04 6.53
C VAL A 231 -8.35 24.20 6.22
N ASN A 232 -7.80 25.39 5.95
CA ASN A 232 -8.54 26.61 5.62
C ASN A 232 -9.66 26.91 6.63
N GLY A 233 -9.36 26.76 7.93
CA GLY A 233 -10.29 26.97 9.04
C GLY A 233 -11.33 25.86 9.24
N GLN A 234 -11.33 24.79 8.45
CA GLN A 234 -12.23 23.66 8.60
C GLN A 234 -11.54 22.53 9.36
N THR A 235 -12.00 22.20 10.57
CA THR A 235 -11.55 21.02 11.32
C THR A 235 -11.99 19.75 10.60
N LEU A 236 -11.08 18.83 10.37
CA LEU A 236 -11.29 17.58 9.66
C LEU A 236 -10.73 16.39 10.45
N SER A 237 -11.27 15.20 10.21
CA SER A 237 -10.64 13.97 10.68
C SER A 237 -9.31 13.75 9.96
N PRO A 238 -8.35 13.01 10.55
CA PRO A 238 -7.04 12.75 9.94
C PRO A 238 -7.11 12.28 8.49
N GLY A 239 -7.96 11.29 8.20
CA GLY A 239 -8.14 10.77 6.84
C GLY A 239 -8.70 11.81 5.88
N ASN A 240 -9.75 12.51 6.28
CA ASN A 240 -10.38 13.57 5.46
C ASN A 240 -9.44 14.77 5.26
N LEU A 241 -8.62 15.09 6.26
CA LEU A 241 -7.62 16.15 6.16
C LEU A 241 -6.58 15.83 5.09
N LEU A 242 -6.02 14.63 5.12
CA LEU A 242 -5.05 14.21 4.11
C LEU A 242 -5.69 14.12 2.71
N GLN A 243 -6.94 13.66 2.62
CA GLN A 243 -7.67 13.63 1.36
C GLN A 243 -7.90 15.05 0.78
N GLU A 244 -8.23 16.02 1.61
CA GLU A 244 -8.37 17.42 1.18
C GLU A 244 -7.02 18.01 0.73
N LEU A 245 -5.93 17.69 1.44
CA LEU A 245 -4.59 18.09 1.01
C LEU A 245 -4.17 17.42 -0.31
N ASN A 246 -4.55 16.16 -0.52
CA ASN A 246 -4.35 15.48 -1.80
C ASN A 246 -5.07 16.18 -2.94
N ARG A 247 -6.32 16.59 -2.72
CA ARG A 247 -7.09 17.34 -3.70
C ARG A 247 -6.43 18.68 -4.03
N LEU A 248 -6.10 19.47 -3.01
CA LEU A 248 -5.47 20.79 -3.18
C LEU A 248 -4.10 20.69 -3.85
N GLY A 249 -3.22 19.79 -3.37
CA GLY A 249 -1.91 19.57 -3.96
C GLY A 249 -2.00 19.03 -5.39
N GLY A 250 -2.90 18.07 -5.63
CA GLY A 250 -3.09 17.48 -6.95
C GLY A 250 -3.61 18.46 -8.00
N GLU A 251 -4.58 19.31 -7.64
CA GLU A 251 -5.10 20.37 -8.51
C GLU A 251 -4.03 21.40 -8.91
N ASN A 252 -3.00 21.56 -8.09
CA ASN A 252 -1.88 22.48 -8.30
C ASN A 252 -0.60 21.81 -8.80
N GLY A 253 -0.67 20.56 -9.28
CA GLY A 253 0.47 19.86 -9.87
C GLY A 253 1.59 19.51 -8.87
N ILE A 254 1.30 19.46 -7.57
CA ILE A 254 2.27 19.22 -6.49
C ILE A 254 2.40 17.72 -6.19
N GLY A 255 3.63 17.24 -5.95
CA GLY A 255 3.88 15.95 -5.30
C GLY A 255 4.32 14.82 -6.22
N ARG A 256 4.74 15.11 -7.45
CA ARG A 256 5.40 14.11 -8.32
C ARG A 256 6.86 13.93 -7.93
N LEU A 257 7.32 12.69 -7.90
CA LEU A 257 8.71 12.33 -7.62
C LEU A 257 9.12 11.16 -8.51
N ASP A 258 10.26 11.30 -9.18
CA ASP A 258 10.93 10.23 -9.92
C ASP A 258 12.32 10.04 -9.33
N MET A 259 12.62 8.87 -8.80
CA MET A 259 13.88 8.62 -8.10
C MET A 259 14.36 7.18 -8.24
N VAL A 260 15.67 7.02 -8.14
CA VAL A 260 16.32 5.72 -7.96
C VAL A 260 16.65 5.53 -6.50
N GLU A 261 16.12 4.49 -5.90
CA GLU A 261 16.29 4.17 -4.47
C GLU A 261 16.96 2.81 -4.25
N ASN A 262 17.39 2.55 -3.02
CA ASN A 262 17.93 1.28 -2.61
C ASN A 262 16.85 0.38 -2.01
N ARG A 263 16.77 -0.88 -2.47
CA ARG A 263 16.00 -1.92 -1.77
C ARG A 263 16.82 -2.49 -0.61
N PHE A 264 16.13 -3.01 0.41
CA PHE A 264 16.76 -3.64 1.57
C PHE A 264 17.76 -4.74 1.19
N VAL A 265 17.49 -5.45 0.12
CA VAL A 265 18.38 -6.52 -0.42
C VAL A 265 19.58 -5.98 -1.20
N GLY A 266 19.82 -4.67 -1.22
CA GLY A 266 21.00 -4.06 -1.86
C GLY A 266 20.85 -3.81 -3.37
N MET A 267 19.66 -3.97 -3.93
CA MET A 267 19.38 -3.67 -5.34
C MET A 267 18.91 -2.23 -5.52
N LYS A 268 19.30 -1.59 -6.63
CA LYS A 268 18.70 -0.33 -7.07
C LYS A 268 17.34 -0.59 -7.70
N SER A 269 16.39 0.32 -7.47
CA SER A 269 15.06 0.30 -8.06
C SER A 269 14.62 1.72 -8.37
N ARG A 270 14.05 1.96 -9.54
CA ARG A 270 13.42 3.22 -9.85
C ARG A 270 11.96 3.17 -9.40
N GLY A 271 11.52 4.21 -8.71
CA GLY A 271 10.14 4.43 -8.33
C GLY A 271 9.68 5.81 -8.78
N VAL A 272 8.47 5.88 -9.33
CA VAL A 272 7.77 7.12 -9.63
C VAL A 272 6.59 7.23 -8.67
N TYR A 273 6.39 8.41 -8.09
CA TYR A 273 5.42 8.60 -7.02
C TYR A 273 4.57 9.83 -7.25
N GLU A 274 3.33 9.77 -6.78
CA GLU A 274 2.46 10.93 -6.57
C GLU A 274 2.11 11.00 -5.07
N THR A 275 2.50 12.09 -4.41
CA THR A 275 2.28 12.28 -2.97
C THR A 275 1.85 13.73 -2.71
N PRO A 276 0.73 14.21 -3.28
CA PRO A 276 0.37 15.62 -3.27
C PRO A 276 0.13 16.16 -1.86
N GLY A 277 -0.77 15.57 -1.11
CA GLY A 277 -1.10 16.02 0.26
C GLY A 277 0.05 15.83 1.24
N GLY A 278 0.80 14.74 1.09
CA GLY A 278 1.99 14.51 1.91
C GLY A 278 3.07 15.56 1.67
N THR A 279 3.27 16.00 0.43
CA THR A 279 4.24 17.05 0.09
C THR A 279 3.83 18.40 0.69
N VAL A 280 2.55 18.78 0.58
CA VAL A 280 2.02 20.01 1.20
C VAL A 280 2.20 19.95 2.73
N LEU A 281 1.76 18.85 3.36
CA LEU A 281 1.84 18.66 4.81
C LEU A 281 3.29 18.71 5.31
N ARG A 282 4.21 18.02 4.62
CA ARG A 282 5.61 18.00 5.01
C ARG A 282 6.24 19.41 4.94
N THR A 283 5.95 20.17 3.90
CA THR A 283 6.47 21.52 3.74
C THR A 283 5.99 22.40 4.91
N ALA A 284 4.68 22.42 5.18
CA ALA A 284 4.14 23.20 6.28
C ALA A 284 4.65 22.77 7.66
N HIS A 285 4.78 21.46 7.91
CA HIS A 285 5.30 20.93 9.17
C HIS A 285 6.76 21.33 9.39
N ARG A 286 7.61 21.26 8.35
CA ARG A 286 9.00 21.69 8.43
C ARG A 286 9.15 23.18 8.69
N ASP A 287 8.32 24.01 8.06
CA ASP A 287 8.34 25.46 8.33
C ASP A 287 7.96 25.74 9.78
N LEU A 288 6.97 25.02 10.32
CA LEU A 288 6.59 25.12 11.73
C LEU A 288 7.71 24.70 12.67
N GLU A 289 8.47 23.65 12.35
CA GLU A 289 9.62 23.19 13.13
C GLU A 289 10.68 24.28 13.26
N THR A 290 10.91 25.08 12.22
CA THR A 290 11.95 26.14 12.24
C THR A 290 11.69 27.25 13.27
N ILE A 291 10.46 27.40 13.73
CA ILE A 291 10.05 28.41 14.72
C ILE A 291 9.72 27.83 16.09
N THR A 292 9.63 26.49 16.19
CA THR A 292 9.22 25.81 17.44
C THR A 292 10.28 24.89 18.03
N MET A 293 11.31 24.56 17.26
CA MET A 293 12.38 23.65 17.68
C MET A 293 13.74 24.37 17.64
N ASP A 294 14.65 23.98 18.55
CA ASP A 294 16.03 24.48 18.64
C ASP A 294 16.93 23.88 17.54
#